data_77e920a0b4a7163e255c609b96a4d645
#
_entry.id   77e920a0b4a7163e255c609b96a4d645
#
_cell.length_a   1.000
_cell.length_b   1.000
_cell.length_c   1.000
_cell.angle_alpha   90.00
_cell.angle_beta   90.00
_cell.angle_gamma   90.00
#
_symmetry.space_group_name_H-M   'P 1'
#
loop_
_entity.id
_entity.type
_entity.pdbx_description
1 polymer ?
#
loop_
_entity_poly.entity_id
_entity_poly.type
_entity_poly.pdbx_seq_one_letter_code
_entity_poly.pdbx_strand_id
1 'polypeptide(L)'
;GQTQGCTLPIDEVASRGVIFSNAYVGCPLSQPSRAALWSGMMPHQTNVRSNSSEPINPRIPENVPTLGSLFSENGYEAVHFGKTHDMGSLRGFKHKEPVAKPFTDPEFPVNNDSFLDVGTCEDAVAYLSNPPEEPFICIADFQNPHNICGFVGANEGVHTDRPISGTLPELPANFNVEDWSNIPKPVQYICCSHRRMTQASHWNEENYRHYIAAFQHYTKMVSKQVDSVLKALYSTPAGKNTIVIIMADHGDGMASHRMVTKHISFYDEMTNVPFIFAGPGIKQQKKPIDQVLTQPTLDLLPTLCDLAGIPVPTEKPGISLAPILKGEKQKKTHPYVVSEWHSEYEYVVTPGRMVRGPRYKYTHYLEGNGEELYDMKKDPGERKNLAKDPKYSKVLAEHRAMLDDYIARTKDDYRSLKVDADPRCRNHTPGYPNHEGPGVREILKRK
;
A
#
# COMPACT_ATOMS: atom_id res chain seq x y z
N GLY A 1 4.19 -10.28 2.01
CA GLY A 1 5.38 -10.96 1.54
C GLY A 1 6.07 -11.67 2.69
N GLN A 2 6.17 -13.00 2.62
CA GLN A 2 6.88 -13.76 3.63
C GLN A 2 8.38 -13.50 3.48
N THR A 3 9.00 -12.91 4.50
CA THR A 3 10.45 -12.96 4.68
C THR A 3 10.80 -14.42 5.01
N GLN A 4 11.26 -15.20 4.03
CA GLN A 4 11.61 -16.60 4.23
C GLN A 4 12.58 -16.74 5.41
N GLY A 5 12.13 -17.42 6.48
CA GLY A 5 12.99 -17.89 7.56
C GLY A 5 13.38 -16.91 8.66
N CYS A 6 12.76 -15.73 8.77
CA CYS A 6 13.03 -14.79 9.87
C CYS A 6 11.73 -14.40 10.56
N THR A 7 11.59 -14.72 11.83
CA THR A 7 10.48 -14.22 12.66
C THR A 7 10.77 -12.77 13.03
N LEU A 8 9.85 -11.88 12.66
CA LEU A 8 9.91 -10.47 12.99
C LEU A 8 9.03 -10.18 14.22
N PRO A 9 9.32 -9.13 15.02
CA PRO A 9 8.44 -8.69 16.10
C PRO A 9 6.99 -8.47 15.67
N ILE A 10 6.77 -8.03 14.44
CA ILE A 10 5.44 -7.92 13.82
C ILE A 10 4.72 -9.28 13.76
N ASP A 11 5.44 -10.36 13.50
CA ASP A 11 4.87 -11.72 13.45
C ASP A 11 4.36 -12.16 14.83
N GLU A 12 4.96 -11.68 15.92
CA GLU A 12 4.48 -11.95 17.27
C GLU A 12 3.12 -11.32 17.52
N VAL A 13 2.91 -10.06 17.09
CA VAL A 13 1.58 -9.42 17.13
C VAL A 13 0.58 -10.20 16.31
N ALA A 14 0.94 -10.57 15.08
CA ALA A 14 0.10 -11.34 14.17
C ALA A 14 -0.31 -12.70 14.76
N SER A 15 0.61 -13.36 15.46
CA SER A 15 0.34 -14.67 16.10
C SER A 15 -0.69 -14.62 17.22
N ARG A 16 -0.92 -13.45 17.83
CA ARG A 16 -1.86 -13.23 18.93
C ARG A 16 -3.20 -12.64 18.51
N GLY A 17 -3.40 -12.42 17.21
CA GLY A 17 -4.53 -11.66 16.71
C GLY A 17 -5.23 -12.25 15.50
N VAL A 18 -5.70 -11.37 14.65
CA VAL A 18 -6.38 -11.63 13.38
C VAL A 18 -5.59 -11.02 12.25
N ILE A 19 -5.33 -11.78 11.20
CA ILE A 19 -4.71 -11.34 9.95
C ILE A 19 -5.77 -11.44 8.85
N PHE A 20 -6.00 -10.36 8.12
CA PHE A 20 -6.77 -10.39 6.87
C PHE A 20 -5.79 -10.54 5.70
N SER A 21 -5.86 -11.64 4.96
CA SER A 21 -4.93 -11.90 3.84
C SER A 21 -5.38 -11.29 2.51
N ASN A 22 -6.65 -10.91 2.41
CA ASN A 22 -7.22 -10.22 1.23
C ASN A 22 -7.55 -8.77 1.59
N ALA A 23 -6.52 -7.97 1.88
CA ALA A 23 -6.63 -6.58 2.33
C ALA A 23 -6.06 -5.62 1.27
N TYR A 24 -6.95 -5.06 0.45
CA TYR A 24 -6.57 -4.24 -0.71
C TYR A 24 -6.72 -2.75 -0.43
N VAL A 25 -5.66 -1.99 -0.64
CA VAL A 25 -5.69 -0.52 -0.48
C VAL A 25 -6.43 0.17 -1.62
N GLY A 26 -6.97 1.35 -1.34
CA GLY A 26 -7.70 2.14 -2.34
C GLY A 26 -6.82 2.76 -3.43
N CYS A 27 -5.50 2.83 -3.21
CA CYS A 27 -4.53 3.31 -4.19
C CYS A 27 -3.13 2.79 -3.87
N PRO A 28 -2.35 2.29 -4.87
CA PRO A 28 -0.97 1.87 -4.67
C PRO A 28 0.03 3.04 -4.67
N LEU A 29 -0.36 4.19 -4.10
CA LEU A 29 0.45 5.40 -4.01
C LEU A 29 0.22 6.09 -2.68
N SER A 30 1.27 6.60 -2.05
CA SER A 30 1.26 7.03 -0.66
C SER A 30 0.21 8.09 -0.34
N GLN A 31 0.26 9.26 -0.99
CA GLN A 31 -0.60 10.38 -0.61
C GLN A 31 -2.09 10.10 -0.84
N PRO A 32 -2.53 9.56 -1.99
CA PRO A 32 -3.93 9.18 -2.18
C PRO A 32 -4.39 8.10 -1.20
N SER A 33 -3.55 7.08 -0.96
CA SER A 33 -3.88 6.01 -0.02
C SER A 33 -4.03 6.52 1.41
N ARG A 34 -3.11 7.38 1.86
CA ARG A 34 -3.14 7.96 3.21
C ARG A 34 -4.32 8.91 3.39
N ALA A 35 -4.58 9.78 2.40
CA ALA A 35 -5.76 10.63 2.41
C ALA A 35 -7.05 9.81 2.51
N ALA A 36 -7.15 8.72 1.76
CA ALA A 36 -8.27 7.79 1.81
C ALA A 36 -8.38 7.08 3.17
N LEU A 37 -7.26 6.59 3.71
CA LEU A 37 -7.18 5.84 4.95
C LEU A 37 -7.71 6.62 6.16
N TRP A 38 -7.25 7.85 6.34
CA TRP A 38 -7.62 8.67 7.49
C TRP A 38 -8.98 9.36 7.34
N SER A 39 -9.48 9.51 6.10
CA SER A 39 -10.81 10.02 5.84
C SER A 39 -11.89 8.96 5.67
N GLY A 40 -11.53 7.68 5.46
CA GLY A 40 -12.47 6.61 5.13
C GLY A 40 -13.20 6.85 3.80
N MET A 41 -12.54 7.48 2.81
CA MET A 41 -13.10 7.82 1.50
C MET A 41 -12.12 7.43 0.40
N MET A 42 -12.63 7.10 -0.79
CA MET A 42 -11.77 6.75 -1.93
C MET A 42 -11.04 7.96 -2.53
N PRO A 43 -9.91 7.77 -3.26
CA PRO A 43 -9.13 8.88 -3.84
C PRO A 43 -9.95 9.80 -4.75
N HIS A 44 -10.87 9.30 -5.56
CA HIS A 44 -11.75 10.16 -6.37
C HIS A 44 -12.69 11.03 -5.52
N GLN A 45 -13.11 10.55 -4.34
CA GLN A 45 -13.98 11.27 -3.40
C GLN A 45 -13.23 12.33 -2.59
N THR A 46 -11.97 12.05 -2.23
CA THR A 46 -11.11 13.03 -1.54
C THR A 46 -10.52 14.05 -2.51
N ASN A 47 -10.51 13.73 -3.79
CA ASN A 47 -9.82 14.43 -4.86
C ASN A 47 -8.27 14.51 -4.67
N VAL A 48 -7.72 13.76 -3.73
CA VAL A 48 -6.27 13.56 -3.57
C VAL A 48 -5.87 12.36 -4.44
N ARG A 49 -5.32 12.63 -5.62
CA ARG A 49 -5.19 11.64 -6.70
C ARG A 49 -3.75 11.31 -7.09
N SER A 50 -2.77 12.01 -6.50
CA SER A 50 -1.35 11.85 -6.83
C SER A 50 -0.46 12.21 -5.62
N ASN A 51 0.86 12.14 -5.79
CA ASN A 51 1.82 12.62 -4.80
C ASN A 51 2.16 14.12 -4.95
N SER A 52 1.23 14.92 -5.44
CA SER A 52 1.41 16.35 -5.67
C SER A 52 0.88 17.19 -4.52
N SER A 53 1.38 18.42 -4.43
CA SER A 53 0.87 19.43 -3.50
C SER A 53 -0.24 20.26 -4.11
N GLU A 54 -0.78 21.23 -3.35
CA GLU A 54 -1.64 22.27 -3.90
C GLU A 54 -0.91 23.06 -5.01
N PRO A 55 -1.59 23.48 -6.08
CA PRO A 55 -3.04 23.38 -6.30
C PRO A 55 -3.52 22.07 -6.94
N ILE A 56 -2.64 21.12 -7.24
CA ILE A 56 -2.99 19.89 -7.96
C ILE A 56 -3.83 18.95 -7.11
N ASN A 57 -3.39 18.68 -5.89
CA ASN A 57 -4.20 17.99 -4.88
C ASN A 57 -4.79 19.03 -3.92
N PRO A 58 -6.10 19.13 -3.80
CA PRO A 58 -6.73 19.95 -2.78
C PRO A 58 -6.53 19.32 -1.40
N ARG A 59 -6.56 20.14 -0.36
CA ARG A 59 -6.69 19.62 1.01
C ARG A 59 -8.08 18.99 1.20
N ILE A 60 -8.15 17.97 2.04
CA ILE A 60 -9.44 17.38 2.46
C ILE A 60 -10.30 18.49 3.08
N PRO A 61 -11.56 18.70 2.59
CA PRO A 61 -12.43 19.72 3.11
C PRO A 61 -12.65 19.62 4.63
N GLU A 62 -12.74 20.75 5.33
CA GLU A 62 -12.85 20.77 6.79
C GLU A 62 -14.11 20.09 7.33
N ASN A 63 -15.18 20.09 6.56
CA ASN A 63 -16.44 19.43 6.91
C ASN A 63 -16.42 17.90 6.73
N VAL A 64 -15.35 17.32 6.18
CA VAL A 64 -15.21 15.87 6.07
C VAL A 64 -14.72 15.29 7.39
N PRO A 65 -15.48 14.46 8.09
CA PRO A 65 -15.00 13.81 9.30
C PRO A 65 -13.81 12.89 9.01
N THR A 66 -12.74 13.04 9.78
CA THR A 66 -11.54 12.21 9.70
C THR A 66 -11.44 11.30 10.92
N LEU A 67 -10.60 10.28 10.86
CA LEU A 67 -10.38 9.40 12.01
C LEU A 67 -9.97 10.21 13.26
N GLY A 68 -9.03 11.13 13.10
CA GLY A 68 -8.56 11.96 14.23
C GLY A 68 -9.65 12.87 14.78
N SER A 69 -10.46 13.53 13.93
CA SER A 69 -11.54 14.39 14.41
C SER A 69 -12.63 13.59 15.15
N LEU A 70 -13.02 12.43 14.61
CA LEU A 70 -14.02 11.58 15.27
C LEU A 70 -13.57 11.11 16.66
N PHE A 71 -12.31 10.71 16.79
CA PHE A 71 -11.81 10.24 18.09
C PHE A 71 -11.61 11.39 19.07
N SER A 72 -11.01 12.52 18.65
CA SER A 72 -10.80 13.67 19.54
C SER A 72 -12.12 14.30 20.02
N GLU A 73 -13.14 14.35 19.17
CA GLU A 73 -14.49 14.85 19.52
C GLU A 73 -15.24 13.90 20.47
N ASN A 74 -14.82 12.63 20.56
CA ASN A 74 -15.41 11.63 21.45
C ASN A 74 -14.54 11.29 22.66
N GLY A 75 -13.66 12.21 23.08
CA GLY A 75 -12.93 12.13 24.34
C GLY A 75 -11.66 11.29 24.31
N TYR A 76 -11.15 10.94 23.11
CA TYR A 76 -9.85 10.29 22.99
C TYR A 76 -8.74 11.32 22.81
N GLU A 77 -7.59 11.11 23.43
CA GLU A 77 -6.38 11.80 23.02
C GLU A 77 -5.88 11.18 21.70
N ALA A 78 -5.95 11.95 20.62
CA ALA A 78 -5.50 11.52 19.29
C ALA A 78 -4.11 12.09 19.02
N VAL A 79 -3.10 11.22 18.87
CA VAL A 79 -1.70 11.60 18.62
C VAL A 79 -1.14 10.88 17.40
N HIS A 80 -0.26 11.57 16.68
CA HIS A 80 0.41 11.04 15.49
C HIS A 80 1.89 11.40 15.50
N PHE A 81 2.73 10.40 15.28
CA PHE A 81 4.17 10.52 15.16
C PHE A 81 4.62 10.02 13.79
N GLY A 82 5.51 10.73 13.11
CA GLY A 82 6.13 10.27 11.88
C GLY A 82 5.52 10.86 10.60
N LYS A 83 5.44 10.04 9.56
CA LYS A 83 5.09 10.46 8.20
C LYS A 83 3.66 10.98 8.07
N THR A 84 3.49 12.21 7.59
CA THR A 84 2.18 12.79 7.29
C THR A 84 1.72 12.47 5.87
N HIS A 85 2.12 13.25 4.86
CA HIS A 85 1.81 13.06 3.44
C HIS A 85 0.31 12.78 3.17
N ASP A 86 -0.59 13.58 3.76
CA ASP A 86 -1.99 13.24 3.98
C ASP A 86 -3.01 14.26 3.45
N MET A 87 -2.56 15.43 2.98
CA MET A 87 -3.40 16.54 2.51
C MET A 87 -4.49 16.98 3.51
N GLY A 88 -4.17 16.93 4.81
CA GLY A 88 -5.07 17.35 5.89
C GLY A 88 -6.05 16.28 6.38
N SER A 89 -5.89 15.02 5.97
CA SER A 89 -6.71 13.92 6.47
C SER A 89 -6.36 13.48 7.89
N LEU A 90 -5.17 13.85 8.40
CA LEU A 90 -4.77 13.67 9.82
C LEU A 90 -5.35 14.72 10.77
N ARG A 91 -6.26 15.58 10.30
CA ARG A 91 -6.96 16.54 11.17
C ARG A 91 -7.58 15.85 12.38
N GLY A 92 -7.44 16.49 13.54
CA GLY A 92 -7.86 15.97 14.84
C GLY A 92 -6.76 15.24 15.60
N PHE A 93 -5.69 14.80 14.94
CA PHE A 93 -4.50 14.32 15.62
C PHE A 93 -3.58 15.48 16.03
N LYS A 94 -3.05 15.40 17.25
CA LYS A 94 -1.88 16.19 17.67
C LYS A 94 -0.66 15.57 17.00
N HIS A 95 -0.12 16.21 15.97
CA HIS A 95 1.04 15.71 15.25
C HIS A 95 2.33 16.26 15.84
N LYS A 96 3.35 15.41 15.95
CA LYS A 96 4.72 15.78 16.29
C LYS A 96 5.65 15.38 15.14
N GLU A 97 6.32 16.39 14.56
CA GLU A 97 7.34 16.17 13.54
C GLU A 97 8.54 15.43 14.15
N PRO A 98 9.00 14.32 13.57
CA PRO A 98 10.13 13.57 14.07
C PRO A 98 11.44 14.33 13.84
N VAL A 99 12.35 14.27 14.80
CA VAL A 99 13.70 14.80 14.66
C VAL A 99 14.59 13.74 14.02
N ALA A 100 15.15 14.03 12.86
CA ALA A 100 16.06 13.12 12.18
C ALA A 100 17.33 12.87 13.00
N LYS A 101 17.70 11.60 13.18
CA LYS A 101 18.92 11.17 13.89
C LYS A 101 19.81 10.34 12.95
N PRO A 102 20.79 10.99 12.29
CA PRO A 102 21.66 10.33 11.34
C PRO A 102 22.46 9.18 11.96
N PHE A 103 22.56 8.10 11.25
CA PHE A 103 23.41 6.96 11.55
C PHE A 103 23.95 6.34 10.26
N THR A 104 24.89 5.40 10.39
CA THR A 104 25.42 4.64 9.26
C THR A 104 25.02 3.18 9.37
N ASP A 105 24.72 2.57 8.24
CA ASP A 105 24.47 1.14 8.13
C ASP A 105 25.60 0.45 7.36
N PRO A 106 26.15 -0.66 7.85
CA PRO A 106 27.31 -1.31 7.21
C PRO A 106 26.94 -2.07 5.92
N GLU A 107 25.67 -2.50 5.78
CA GLU A 107 25.26 -3.35 4.67
C GLU A 107 24.55 -2.57 3.56
N PHE A 108 23.66 -1.64 3.93
CA PHE A 108 22.84 -0.91 2.97
C PHE A 108 22.87 0.61 3.21
N PRO A 109 22.68 1.41 2.14
CA PRO A 109 22.60 2.85 2.29
C PRO A 109 21.34 3.25 3.07
N VAL A 110 21.50 4.15 4.01
CA VAL A 110 20.41 4.80 4.74
C VAL A 110 20.33 6.26 4.37
N ASN A 111 19.16 6.83 4.44
CA ASN A 111 18.89 8.22 4.13
C ASN A 111 17.96 8.85 5.18
N ASN A 112 17.44 10.02 4.89
CA ASN A 112 16.60 10.78 5.79
C ASN A 112 15.35 10.00 6.28
N ASP A 113 14.83 9.06 5.49
CA ASP A 113 13.67 8.24 5.91
C ASP A 113 13.99 7.40 7.14
N SER A 114 15.15 6.70 7.16
CA SER A 114 15.62 5.96 8.34
C SER A 114 15.94 6.88 9.51
N PHE A 115 16.47 8.08 9.24
CA PHE A 115 16.79 9.05 10.29
C PHE A 115 15.53 9.60 10.95
N LEU A 116 14.47 9.85 10.18
CA LEU A 116 13.17 10.25 10.70
C LEU A 116 12.49 9.10 11.47
N ASP A 117 12.65 7.86 11.03
CA ASP A 117 12.10 6.70 11.71
C ASP A 117 12.66 6.52 13.12
N VAL A 118 13.95 6.84 13.33
CA VAL A 118 14.52 6.84 14.69
C VAL A 118 13.81 7.85 15.57
N GLY A 119 13.60 9.08 15.08
CA GLY A 119 12.86 10.12 15.80
C GLY A 119 11.39 9.73 16.07
N THR A 120 10.72 9.16 15.08
CA THR A 120 9.36 8.64 15.22
C THR A 120 9.28 7.56 16.31
N CYS A 121 10.24 6.63 16.33
CA CYS A 121 10.32 5.57 17.33
C CYS A 121 10.49 6.15 18.74
N GLU A 122 11.45 7.07 18.93
CA GLU A 122 11.71 7.68 20.24
C GLU A 122 10.50 8.45 20.76
N ASP A 123 9.83 9.23 19.91
CA ASP A 123 8.65 9.99 20.30
C ASP A 123 7.47 9.08 20.68
N ALA A 124 7.23 8.03 19.90
CA ALA A 124 6.19 7.05 20.22
C ALA A 124 6.51 6.26 21.50
N VAL A 125 7.77 5.85 21.70
CA VAL A 125 8.23 5.19 22.94
C VAL A 125 8.06 6.11 24.14
N ALA A 126 8.45 7.38 24.05
CA ALA A 126 8.31 8.34 25.14
C ALA A 126 6.84 8.53 25.54
N TYR A 127 5.94 8.65 24.55
CA TYR A 127 4.51 8.76 24.79
C TYR A 127 3.92 7.50 25.43
N LEU A 128 4.19 6.32 24.86
CA LEU A 128 3.61 5.06 25.32
C LEU A 128 4.23 4.52 26.61
N SER A 129 5.41 4.99 27.00
CA SER A 129 6.00 4.70 28.33
C SER A 129 5.30 5.44 29.46
N ASN A 130 4.59 6.52 29.15
CA ASN A 130 3.81 7.30 30.11
C ASN A 130 2.51 7.79 29.46
N PRO A 131 1.61 6.86 29.09
CA PRO A 131 0.40 7.18 28.36
C PRO A 131 -0.59 7.97 29.25
N PRO A 132 -1.52 8.75 28.67
CA PRO A 132 -2.54 9.46 29.41
C PRO A 132 -3.47 8.48 30.16
N GLU A 133 -4.18 9.00 31.17
CA GLU A 133 -5.25 8.25 31.84
C GLU A 133 -6.51 8.13 30.95
N GLU A 134 -6.76 9.13 30.09
CA GLU A 134 -7.85 9.15 29.15
C GLU A 134 -7.63 8.12 28.02
N PRO A 135 -8.69 7.64 27.38
CA PRO A 135 -8.57 6.82 26.19
C PRO A 135 -7.75 7.53 25.11
N PHE A 136 -6.91 6.80 24.38
CA PHE A 136 -6.09 7.38 23.32
C PHE A 136 -6.14 6.57 22.02
N ILE A 137 -5.87 7.26 20.92
CA ILE A 137 -5.49 6.67 19.64
C ILE A 137 -4.13 7.22 19.25
N CYS A 138 -3.14 6.33 19.12
CA CYS A 138 -1.75 6.68 18.81
C CYS A 138 -1.34 6.04 17.48
N ILE A 139 -0.84 6.85 16.56
CA ILE A 139 -0.28 6.39 15.30
C ILE A 139 1.23 6.62 15.33
N ALA A 140 2.01 5.54 15.17
CA ALA A 140 3.43 5.58 14.88
C ALA A 140 3.63 5.22 13.40
N ASP A 141 3.91 6.21 12.58
CA ASP A 141 3.88 6.14 11.13
C ASP A 141 5.28 6.19 10.54
N PHE A 142 5.86 5.02 10.33
CA PHE A 142 7.23 4.86 9.88
C PHE A 142 7.36 5.07 8.37
N GLN A 143 8.53 5.57 7.94
CA GLN A 143 8.87 5.72 6.54
C GLN A 143 9.25 4.36 5.92
N ASN A 144 10.12 3.59 6.59
CA ASN A 144 10.64 2.34 6.04
C ASN A 144 9.57 1.25 5.85
N PRO A 145 9.73 0.46 4.78
CA PRO A 145 10.92 0.25 3.94
C PRO A 145 11.14 1.26 2.79
N HIS A 146 10.67 2.49 2.86
CA HIS A 146 10.73 3.50 1.79
C HIS A 146 12.17 3.86 1.35
N ASN A 147 13.21 3.58 2.16
CA ASN A 147 14.61 3.67 1.76
C ASN A 147 14.95 2.87 0.50
N ILE A 148 14.13 1.88 0.15
CA ILE A 148 14.27 1.12 -1.09
C ILE A 148 14.22 2.02 -2.33
N CYS A 149 13.47 3.13 -2.25
CA CYS A 149 13.44 4.13 -3.31
C CYS A 149 14.79 4.84 -3.48
N GLY A 150 15.48 5.10 -2.38
CA GLY A 150 16.84 5.65 -2.38
C GLY A 150 17.87 4.62 -2.86
N PHE A 151 17.71 3.36 -2.46
CA PHE A 151 18.57 2.26 -2.93
C PHE A 151 18.56 2.17 -4.46
N VAL A 152 17.37 2.17 -5.08
CA VAL A 152 17.25 2.14 -6.55
C VAL A 152 17.76 3.43 -7.17
N GLY A 153 17.46 4.60 -6.57
CA GLY A 153 17.75 5.90 -7.14
C GLY A 153 19.21 6.33 -7.05
N ALA A 154 19.89 6.03 -5.94
CA ALA A 154 21.22 6.55 -5.66
C ALA A 154 22.35 5.78 -6.36
N ASN A 155 22.14 4.49 -6.66
CA ASN A 155 23.20 3.62 -7.17
C ASN A 155 22.70 2.74 -8.32
N GLU A 156 21.65 3.16 -8.98
CA GLU A 156 20.98 2.28 -9.95
C GLU A 156 20.67 0.89 -9.35
N GLY A 157 20.58 0.85 -8.00
CA GLY A 157 20.28 -0.32 -7.20
C GLY A 157 21.40 -1.35 -7.07
N VAL A 158 22.59 -1.08 -7.54
CA VAL A 158 23.69 -2.03 -7.48
C VAL A 158 24.72 -1.60 -6.44
N HIS A 159 24.76 -2.30 -5.31
CA HIS A 159 25.79 -2.17 -4.28
C HIS A 159 26.60 -3.46 -4.22
N THR A 160 27.39 -3.70 -5.25
CA THR A 160 28.26 -4.88 -5.32
C THR A 160 29.52 -4.77 -4.45
N ASP A 161 29.82 -3.58 -3.97
CA ASP A 161 31.00 -3.26 -3.15
C ASP A 161 30.77 -3.38 -1.65
N ARG A 162 29.50 -3.59 -1.22
CA ARG A 162 29.18 -3.77 0.19
C ARG A 162 28.93 -5.24 0.52
N PRO A 163 29.53 -5.75 1.60
CA PRO A 163 29.28 -7.10 2.03
C PRO A 163 27.82 -7.24 2.51
N ILE A 164 27.12 -8.23 1.98
CA ILE A 164 25.81 -8.63 2.48
C ILE A 164 26.00 -9.86 3.34
N SER A 165 25.51 -9.82 4.57
CA SER A 165 25.55 -10.98 5.45
C SER A 165 24.56 -12.06 4.98
N GLY A 166 25.09 -13.22 4.61
CA GLY A 166 24.29 -14.37 4.23
C GLY A 166 24.07 -14.55 2.72
N THR A 167 23.17 -15.47 2.39
CA THR A 167 22.81 -15.80 1.01
C THR A 167 21.75 -14.82 0.50
N LEU A 168 21.92 -14.35 -0.74
CA LEU A 168 20.92 -13.51 -1.41
C LEU A 168 19.56 -14.26 -1.52
N PRO A 169 18.43 -13.56 -1.31
CA PRO A 169 17.11 -14.14 -1.47
C PRO A 169 16.87 -14.69 -2.87
N GLU A 170 16.00 -15.67 -2.99
CA GLU A 170 15.54 -16.14 -4.29
C GLU A 170 14.60 -15.13 -4.95
N LEU A 171 14.57 -15.14 -6.27
CA LEU A 171 13.61 -14.36 -7.06
C LEU A 171 12.18 -14.88 -6.85
N PRO A 172 11.16 -14.01 -6.88
CA PRO A 172 9.78 -14.46 -6.77
C PRO A 172 9.38 -15.32 -7.98
N ALA A 173 8.45 -16.24 -7.77
CA ALA A 173 8.00 -17.18 -8.81
C ALA A 173 7.39 -16.46 -10.04
N ASN A 174 6.91 -15.24 -9.87
CA ASN A 174 6.37 -14.37 -10.92
C ASN A 174 7.37 -13.29 -11.40
N PHE A 175 8.66 -13.49 -11.16
CA PHE A 175 9.70 -12.57 -11.63
C PHE A 175 9.70 -12.42 -13.16
N ASN A 176 9.58 -13.55 -13.89
CA ASN A 176 9.54 -13.53 -15.34
C ASN A 176 8.10 -13.40 -15.84
N VAL A 177 7.87 -12.44 -16.72
CA VAL A 177 6.61 -12.26 -17.43
C VAL A 177 6.57 -13.25 -18.60
N GLU A 178 5.49 -14.04 -18.69
CA GLU A 178 5.36 -15.07 -19.71
C GLU A 178 5.18 -14.48 -21.13
N ASP A 179 4.38 -13.43 -21.21
CA ASP A 179 4.07 -12.77 -22.50
C ASP A 179 3.87 -11.26 -22.33
N TRP A 180 4.89 -10.50 -22.60
CA TRP A 180 4.84 -9.04 -22.56
C TRP A 180 3.85 -8.43 -23.55
N SER A 181 3.56 -9.10 -24.66
CA SER A 181 2.60 -8.62 -25.67
C SER A 181 1.16 -8.63 -25.14
N ASN A 182 0.89 -9.41 -24.11
CA ASN A 182 -0.41 -9.52 -23.45
C ASN A 182 -0.53 -8.63 -22.19
N ILE A 183 0.51 -7.91 -21.83
CA ILE A 183 0.49 -6.91 -20.76
C ILE A 183 -0.04 -5.59 -21.34
N PRO A 184 -0.95 -4.89 -20.63
CA PRO A 184 -1.44 -3.58 -21.09
C PRO A 184 -0.32 -2.57 -21.32
N LYS A 185 -0.44 -1.75 -22.36
CA LYS A 185 0.54 -0.71 -22.66
C LYS A 185 0.89 0.19 -21.47
N PRO A 186 -0.06 0.64 -20.62
CA PRO A 186 0.27 1.42 -19.44
C PRO A 186 1.24 0.72 -18.50
N VAL A 187 1.08 -0.57 -18.28
CA VAL A 187 1.99 -1.36 -17.45
C VAL A 187 3.34 -1.54 -18.11
N GLN A 188 3.37 -1.82 -19.43
CA GLN A 188 4.62 -1.85 -20.20
C GLN A 188 5.35 -0.52 -20.15
N TYR A 189 4.61 0.60 -20.30
CA TYR A 189 5.12 1.95 -20.17
C TYR A 189 5.84 2.16 -18.82
N ILE A 190 5.23 1.77 -17.74
CA ILE A 190 5.81 1.92 -16.40
C ILE A 190 7.06 1.08 -16.23
N CYS A 191 7.05 -0.13 -16.75
CA CYS A 191 8.22 -1.00 -16.72
C CYS A 191 9.45 -0.43 -17.45
N CYS A 192 9.26 0.59 -18.28
CA CYS A 192 10.35 1.14 -19.09
C CYS A 192 10.56 2.65 -18.97
N SER A 193 9.64 3.38 -18.34
CA SER A 193 9.64 4.85 -18.37
C SER A 193 9.60 5.50 -17.01
N HIS A 194 9.05 4.81 -16.03
CA HIS A 194 9.15 5.29 -14.67
C HIS A 194 10.63 5.39 -14.28
N ARG A 195 11.02 6.51 -13.68
CA ARG A 195 12.43 6.82 -13.37
C ARG A 195 13.19 5.66 -12.74
N ARG A 196 12.59 5.01 -11.73
CA ARG A 196 13.22 3.89 -11.02
C ARG A 196 13.25 2.62 -11.86
N MET A 197 12.22 2.38 -12.65
CA MET A 197 12.21 1.26 -13.60
C MET A 197 13.25 1.46 -14.70
N THR A 198 13.46 2.69 -15.17
CA THR A 198 14.52 3.02 -16.11
C THR A 198 15.90 2.75 -15.49
N GLN A 199 16.11 3.10 -14.22
CA GLN A 199 17.34 2.80 -13.50
C GLN A 199 17.58 1.29 -13.35
N ALA A 200 16.51 0.51 -13.12
CA ALA A 200 16.60 -0.95 -13.01
C ALA A 200 16.55 -1.70 -14.36
N SER A 201 16.39 -1.00 -15.49
CA SER A 201 16.15 -1.63 -16.80
C SER A 201 17.29 -2.54 -17.28
N HIS A 202 18.50 -2.27 -16.85
CA HIS A 202 19.69 -3.06 -17.19
C HIS A 202 20.10 -4.08 -16.13
N TRP A 203 19.33 -4.19 -15.04
CA TRP A 203 19.64 -5.13 -13.97
C TRP A 203 19.55 -6.59 -14.44
N ASN A 204 20.50 -7.39 -13.99
CA ASN A 204 20.45 -8.83 -14.08
C ASN A 204 19.71 -9.44 -12.87
N GLU A 205 19.55 -10.74 -12.82
CA GLU A 205 18.87 -11.43 -11.73
C GLU A 205 19.52 -11.22 -10.36
N GLU A 206 20.83 -11.14 -10.31
CA GLU A 206 21.57 -10.88 -9.08
C GLU A 206 21.27 -9.49 -8.52
N ASN A 207 21.17 -8.47 -9.39
CA ASN A 207 20.77 -7.11 -8.97
C ASN A 207 19.39 -7.07 -8.35
N TYR A 208 18.41 -7.81 -8.91
CA TYR A 208 17.09 -7.94 -8.31
C TYR A 208 17.12 -8.69 -6.98
N ARG A 209 17.97 -9.70 -6.81
CA ARG A 209 18.16 -10.38 -5.52
C ARG A 209 18.76 -9.44 -4.46
N HIS A 210 19.70 -8.57 -4.83
CA HIS A 210 20.20 -7.49 -3.96
C HIS A 210 19.09 -6.51 -3.56
N TYR A 211 18.24 -6.14 -4.51
CA TYR A 211 17.07 -5.30 -4.23
C TYR A 211 16.12 -5.94 -3.21
N ILE A 212 15.82 -7.21 -3.34
CA ILE A 212 14.99 -7.95 -2.37
C ILE A 212 15.69 -7.99 -1.01
N ALA A 213 17.00 -8.23 -0.98
CA ALA A 213 17.78 -8.23 0.26
C ALA A 213 17.73 -6.86 0.96
N ALA A 214 17.87 -5.76 0.21
CA ALA A 214 17.75 -4.39 0.72
C ALA A 214 16.35 -4.13 1.30
N PHE A 215 15.29 -4.53 0.59
CA PHE A 215 13.92 -4.37 1.08
C PHE A 215 13.68 -5.14 2.38
N GLN A 216 14.16 -6.38 2.46
CA GLN A 216 14.09 -7.19 3.67
C GLN A 216 14.88 -6.55 4.82
N HIS A 217 16.04 -5.97 4.54
CA HIS A 217 16.84 -5.28 5.53
C HIS A 217 16.10 -4.06 6.12
N TYR A 218 15.58 -3.18 5.27
CA TYR A 218 14.80 -2.02 5.72
C TYR A 218 13.51 -2.43 6.47
N THR A 219 12.89 -3.54 6.07
CA THR A 219 11.75 -4.11 6.80
C THR A 219 12.17 -4.61 8.19
N LYS A 220 13.34 -5.24 8.32
CA LYS A 220 13.87 -5.65 9.64
C LYS A 220 14.20 -4.44 10.52
N MET A 221 14.71 -3.35 9.93
CA MET A 221 14.99 -2.11 10.67
C MET A 221 13.71 -1.55 11.29
N VAL A 222 12.67 -1.33 10.50
CA VAL A 222 11.40 -0.81 11.03
C VAL A 222 10.74 -1.79 11.99
N SER A 223 10.85 -3.09 11.76
CA SER A 223 10.29 -4.08 12.68
C SER A 223 10.93 -4.04 14.08
N LYS A 224 12.22 -3.74 14.18
CA LYS A 224 12.89 -3.50 15.47
C LYS A 224 12.38 -2.22 16.18
N GLN A 225 12.09 -1.17 15.41
CA GLN A 225 11.51 0.06 15.94
C GLN A 225 10.08 -0.17 16.45
N VAL A 226 9.27 -0.91 15.69
CA VAL A 226 7.93 -1.35 16.11
C VAL A 226 8.00 -2.17 17.40
N ASP A 227 8.98 -3.08 17.52
CA ASP A 227 9.20 -3.85 18.75
C ASP A 227 9.47 -2.93 19.97
N SER A 228 10.29 -1.90 19.79
CA SER A 228 10.57 -0.91 20.85
C SER A 228 9.30 -0.17 21.29
N VAL A 229 8.47 0.25 20.33
CA VAL A 229 7.19 0.91 20.61
C VAL A 229 6.23 -0.02 21.34
N LEU A 230 6.13 -1.29 20.92
CA LEU A 230 5.28 -2.28 21.57
C LEU A 230 5.76 -2.64 22.98
N LYS A 231 7.07 -2.74 23.19
CA LYS A 231 7.65 -2.96 24.53
C LYS A 231 7.31 -1.80 25.48
N ALA A 232 7.40 -0.56 25.00
CA ALA A 232 6.99 0.61 25.79
C ALA A 232 5.51 0.52 26.18
N LEU A 233 4.62 0.24 25.25
CA LEU A 233 3.19 0.06 25.51
C LEU A 233 2.94 -1.05 26.52
N TYR A 234 3.48 -2.25 26.30
CA TYR A 234 3.21 -3.42 27.13
C TYR A 234 3.88 -3.35 28.52
N SER A 235 4.82 -2.45 28.74
CA SER A 235 5.39 -2.18 30.05
C SER A 235 4.46 -1.38 30.97
N THR A 236 3.36 -0.84 30.43
CA THR A 236 2.38 -0.03 31.17
C THR A 236 1.04 -0.74 31.32
N PRO A 237 0.18 -0.32 32.27
CA PRO A 237 -1.18 -0.85 32.39
C PRO A 237 -2.02 -0.69 31.12
N ALA A 238 -1.78 0.37 30.32
CA ALA A 238 -2.47 0.63 29.06
C ALA A 238 -2.29 -0.50 28.04
N GLY A 239 -1.14 -1.19 28.05
CA GLY A 239 -0.89 -2.31 27.15
C GLY A 239 -1.87 -3.48 27.30
N LYS A 240 -2.52 -3.61 28.47
CA LYS A 240 -3.56 -4.63 28.71
C LYS A 240 -4.92 -4.23 28.13
N ASN A 241 -5.11 -2.95 27.79
CA ASN A 241 -6.37 -2.38 27.31
C ASN A 241 -6.22 -1.65 25.95
N THR A 242 -5.17 -1.95 25.20
CA THR A 242 -4.91 -1.34 23.91
C THR A 242 -4.99 -2.39 22.78
N ILE A 243 -5.77 -2.09 21.75
CA ILE A 243 -5.77 -2.84 20.50
C ILE A 243 -4.63 -2.31 19.63
N VAL A 244 -3.77 -3.20 19.17
CA VAL A 244 -2.65 -2.91 18.26
C VAL A 244 -3.07 -3.27 16.84
N ILE A 245 -2.82 -2.36 15.90
CA ILE A 245 -3.07 -2.56 14.48
C ILE A 245 -1.76 -2.37 13.73
N ILE A 246 -1.44 -3.30 12.84
CA ILE A 246 -0.29 -3.20 11.94
C ILE A 246 -0.80 -3.26 10.50
N MET A 247 -0.42 -2.25 9.72
CA MET A 247 -0.84 -2.11 8.33
C MET A 247 0.18 -1.31 7.52
N ALA A 248 -0.02 -1.25 6.19
CA ALA A 248 0.73 -0.38 5.30
C ALA A 248 -0.21 0.44 4.41
N ASP A 249 0.28 1.59 3.93
CA ASP A 249 -0.46 2.46 3.01
C ASP A 249 -0.52 1.89 1.58
N HIS A 250 0.48 1.16 1.14
CA HIS A 250 0.55 0.39 -0.11
C HIS A 250 1.73 -0.60 -0.03
N GLY A 251 1.88 -1.43 -1.05
CA GLY A 251 3.00 -2.35 -1.19
C GLY A 251 4.15 -1.83 -2.06
N ASP A 252 4.94 -2.76 -2.60
CA ASP A 252 6.12 -2.52 -3.42
C ASP A 252 6.26 -3.62 -4.47
N GLY A 253 6.93 -3.37 -5.59
CA GLY A 253 7.10 -4.32 -6.69
C GLY A 253 7.82 -5.62 -6.34
N MET A 254 8.71 -5.58 -5.37
CA MET A 254 9.39 -6.76 -4.81
C MET A 254 10.03 -7.68 -5.86
N ALA A 255 10.48 -7.13 -6.98
CA ALA A 255 10.96 -7.83 -8.16
C ALA A 255 9.92 -8.69 -8.91
N SER A 256 8.68 -8.79 -8.42
CA SER A 256 7.59 -9.42 -9.16
C SER A 256 7.38 -8.72 -10.49
N HIS A 257 7.22 -9.49 -11.58
CA HIS A 257 7.14 -8.93 -12.94
C HIS A 257 8.30 -7.99 -13.30
N ARG A 258 9.48 -8.21 -12.68
CA ARG A 258 10.68 -7.34 -12.76
C ARG A 258 10.45 -5.90 -12.29
N MET A 259 9.41 -5.68 -11.49
CA MET A 259 9.08 -4.35 -11.00
C MET A 259 9.82 -4.01 -9.71
N VAL A 260 10.24 -2.76 -9.60
CA VAL A 260 10.86 -2.20 -8.39
C VAL A 260 10.06 -1.01 -7.90
N THR A 261 10.02 -0.83 -6.60
CA THR A 261 9.30 0.26 -5.92
C THR A 261 7.79 0.27 -6.23
N LYS A 262 7.11 1.36 -5.95
CA LYS A 262 5.66 1.55 -6.16
C LYS A 262 5.37 2.26 -7.47
N HIS A 263 4.29 1.91 -8.11
CA HIS A 263 3.76 2.58 -9.31
C HIS A 263 2.39 2.01 -9.72
N ILE A 264 1.90 2.39 -10.90
CA ILE A 264 0.53 2.17 -11.42
C ILE A 264 0.05 0.71 -11.52
N SER A 265 0.90 -0.29 -11.39
CA SER A 265 0.41 -1.68 -11.47
C SER A 265 -0.44 -2.01 -10.24
N PHE A 266 -1.48 -2.82 -10.47
CA PHE A 266 -2.36 -3.27 -9.40
C PHE A 266 -2.08 -4.71 -8.97
N TYR A 267 -0.88 -5.22 -9.21
CA TYR A 267 -0.48 -6.55 -8.73
C TYR A 267 -0.57 -6.63 -7.21
N ASP A 268 -0.77 -7.83 -6.69
CA ASP A 268 -0.96 -8.04 -5.25
C ASP A 268 0.17 -7.46 -4.42
N GLU A 269 1.41 -7.49 -4.93
CA GLU A 269 2.56 -6.91 -4.26
C GLU A 269 2.42 -5.39 -4.02
N MET A 270 1.64 -4.70 -4.85
CA MET A 270 1.39 -3.25 -4.74
C MET A 270 0.15 -2.92 -3.93
N THR A 271 -0.90 -3.75 -4.03
CA THR A 271 -2.24 -3.39 -3.55
C THR A 271 -2.70 -4.18 -2.33
N ASN A 272 -2.18 -5.39 -2.13
CA ASN A 272 -2.50 -6.23 -0.99
C ASN A 272 -1.49 -5.99 0.14
N VAL A 273 -1.96 -5.48 1.27
CA VAL A 273 -1.12 -5.02 2.38
C VAL A 273 -1.37 -5.81 3.67
N PRO A 274 -0.42 -5.82 4.61
CA PRO A 274 -0.70 -6.30 5.96
C PRO A 274 -1.89 -5.56 6.57
N PHE A 275 -2.82 -6.31 7.18
CA PHE A 275 -3.92 -5.75 7.96
C PHE A 275 -4.19 -6.67 9.14
N ILE A 276 -3.60 -6.33 10.29
CA ILE A 276 -3.44 -7.18 11.45
C ILE A 276 -3.99 -6.47 12.67
N PHE A 277 -4.80 -7.17 13.46
CA PHE A 277 -5.39 -6.67 14.69
C PHE A 277 -5.06 -7.61 15.84
N ALA A 278 -4.58 -7.10 16.96
CA ALA A 278 -4.35 -7.87 18.18
C ALA A 278 -4.66 -7.05 19.42
N GLY A 279 -5.13 -7.67 20.48
CA GLY A 279 -5.39 -6.99 21.75
C GLY A 279 -6.68 -7.46 22.42
N PRO A 280 -7.11 -6.76 23.48
CA PRO A 280 -8.30 -7.13 24.23
C PRO A 280 -9.55 -7.10 23.37
N GLY A 281 -10.40 -8.12 23.54
CA GLY A 281 -11.63 -8.28 22.76
C GLY A 281 -11.42 -8.82 21.33
N ILE A 282 -10.17 -8.91 20.85
CA ILE A 282 -9.83 -9.51 19.55
C ILE A 282 -9.70 -11.02 19.72
N LYS A 283 -10.53 -11.78 19.02
CA LYS A 283 -10.50 -13.25 19.07
C LYS A 283 -9.43 -13.80 18.14
N GLN A 284 -8.30 -14.18 18.71
CA GLN A 284 -7.19 -14.79 17.98
C GLN A 284 -7.64 -15.86 16.98
N GLN A 285 -7.10 -15.85 15.78
CA GLN A 285 -7.32 -16.83 14.73
C GLN A 285 -6.06 -17.67 14.50
N LYS A 286 -6.23 -18.98 14.32
CA LYS A 286 -5.10 -19.89 14.02
C LYS A 286 -4.54 -19.72 12.61
N LYS A 287 -5.35 -19.19 11.70
CA LYS A 287 -5.00 -18.97 10.29
C LYS A 287 -5.47 -17.59 9.86
N PRO A 288 -4.80 -16.96 8.90
CA PRO A 288 -5.30 -15.75 8.28
C PRO A 288 -6.72 -15.94 7.70
N ILE A 289 -7.51 -14.89 7.75
CA ILE A 289 -8.84 -14.84 7.16
C ILE A 289 -8.68 -14.53 5.67
N ASP A 290 -8.97 -15.50 4.82
CA ASP A 290 -8.82 -15.43 3.36
C ASP A 290 -10.16 -15.41 2.60
N GLN A 291 -11.27 -15.69 3.27
CA GLN A 291 -12.61 -15.72 2.66
C GLN A 291 -13.34 -14.37 2.66
N VAL A 292 -12.75 -13.35 3.25
CA VAL A 292 -13.31 -12.00 3.31
C VAL A 292 -12.39 -11.02 2.59
N LEU A 293 -12.96 -10.26 1.66
CA LEU A 293 -12.29 -9.11 1.08
C LEU A 293 -12.40 -7.92 2.03
N THR A 294 -11.29 -7.26 2.31
CA THR A 294 -11.25 -6.05 3.13
C THR A 294 -10.58 -4.92 2.36
N GLN A 295 -10.99 -3.70 2.66
CA GLN A 295 -10.44 -2.49 2.07
C GLN A 295 -9.94 -1.56 3.19
N PRO A 296 -8.68 -1.73 3.67
CA PRO A 296 -8.15 -0.98 4.81
C PRO A 296 -8.42 0.52 4.74
N THR A 297 -8.29 1.12 3.57
CA THR A 297 -8.55 2.55 3.34
C THR A 297 -9.99 2.98 3.65
N LEU A 298 -10.95 2.07 3.62
CA LEU A 298 -12.34 2.36 3.94
C LEU A 298 -12.78 1.74 5.27
N ASP A 299 -12.30 0.53 5.57
CA ASP A 299 -12.81 -0.31 6.65
C ASP A 299 -12.20 0.03 8.01
N LEU A 300 -10.99 0.65 8.04
CA LEU A 300 -10.32 1.01 9.28
C LEU A 300 -11.18 1.95 10.14
N LEU A 301 -11.63 3.07 9.55
CA LEU A 301 -12.40 4.08 10.27
C LEU A 301 -13.68 3.51 10.92
N PRO A 302 -14.61 2.86 10.19
CA PRO A 302 -15.81 2.30 10.80
C PRO A 302 -15.49 1.16 11.77
N THR A 303 -14.42 0.40 11.57
CA THR A 303 -14.00 -0.66 12.49
C THR A 303 -13.56 -0.08 13.83
N LEU A 304 -12.72 0.95 13.81
CA LEU A 304 -12.24 1.60 15.02
C LEU A 304 -13.35 2.33 15.77
N CYS A 305 -14.23 3.01 15.06
CA CYS A 305 -15.41 3.65 15.64
C CYS A 305 -16.30 2.63 16.34
N ASP A 306 -16.59 1.49 15.69
CA ASP A 306 -17.44 0.41 16.27
C ASP A 306 -16.77 -0.22 17.50
N LEU A 307 -15.45 -0.45 17.48
CA LEU A 307 -14.70 -0.97 18.63
C LEU A 307 -14.68 0.03 19.80
N ALA A 308 -14.67 1.31 19.52
CA ALA A 308 -14.65 2.40 20.50
C ALA A 308 -16.06 2.85 20.94
N GLY A 309 -17.12 2.35 20.31
CA GLY A 309 -18.49 2.82 20.58
C GLY A 309 -18.79 4.23 20.04
N ILE A 310 -18.02 4.70 19.07
CA ILE A 310 -18.20 6.00 18.42
C ILE A 310 -19.16 5.84 17.23
N PRO A 311 -20.18 6.70 17.07
CA PRO A 311 -21.05 6.66 15.90
C PRO A 311 -20.29 6.86 14.60
N VAL A 312 -20.48 5.95 13.64
CA VAL A 312 -19.90 6.07 12.29
C VAL A 312 -20.76 7.00 11.44
N PRO A 313 -20.20 8.03 10.81
CA PRO A 313 -20.94 8.86 9.86
C PRO A 313 -21.52 8.02 8.71
N THR A 314 -22.79 8.26 8.37
CA THR A 314 -23.58 7.43 7.43
C THR A 314 -23.04 7.46 5.99
N GLU A 315 -22.33 8.52 5.63
CA GLU A 315 -21.74 8.70 4.31
C GLU A 315 -20.43 7.92 4.09
N LYS A 316 -19.89 7.27 5.13
CA LYS A 316 -18.65 6.49 4.99
C LYS A 316 -18.94 5.13 4.34
N PRO A 317 -18.27 4.80 3.21
CA PRO A 317 -18.58 3.59 2.44
C PRO A 317 -17.99 2.30 3.03
N GLY A 318 -17.09 2.39 4.00
CA GLY A 318 -16.42 1.25 4.62
C GLY A 318 -17.33 0.36 5.46
N ILE A 319 -16.88 -0.83 5.74
CA ILE A 319 -17.57 -1.84 6.55
C ILE A 319 -16.81 -2.07 7.84
N SER A 320 -17.50 -2.05 8.99
CA SER A 320 -16.89 -2.43 10.26
C SER A 320 -16.54 -3.92 10.25
N LEU A 321 -15.30 -4.23 10.59
CA LEU A 321 -14.81 -5.58 10.78
C LEU A 321 -14.88 -6.04 12.24
N ALA A 322 -15.39 -5.19 13.14
CA ALA A 322 -15.49 -5.49 14.56
C ALA A 322 -16.21 -6.83 14.88
N PRO A 323 -17.29 -7.22 14.18
CA PRO A 323 -17.90 -8.54 14.41
C PRO A 323 -16.92 -9.70 14.15
N ILE A 324 -16.17 -9.66 13.05
CA ILE A 324 -15.16 -10.67 12.74
C ILE A 324 -14.08 -10.70 13.81
N LEU A 325 -13.59 -9.53 14.20
CA LEU A 325 -12.54 -9.38 15.20
C LEU A 325 -12.97 -9.94 16.57
N LYS A 326 -14.25 -9.78 16.93
CA LYS A 326 -14.87 -10.36 18.14
C LYS A 326 -15.21 -11.85 17.98
N GLY A 327 -14.99 -12.44 16.80
CA GLY A 327 -15.37 -13.83 16.49
C GLY A 327 -16.85 -14.05 16.30
N GLU A 328 -17.57 -13.02 15.95
CA GLU A 328 -19.00 -13.01 15.64
C GLU A 328 -19.24 -13.14 14.13
N LYS A 329 -20.48 -13.42 13.75
CA LYS A 329 -20.86 -13.51 12.34
C LYS A 329 -20.91 -12.13 11.69
N GLN A 330 -20.15 -11.97 10.62
CA GLN A 330 -20.21 -10.77 9.78
C GLN A 330 -21.52 -10.72 8.99
N LYS A 331 -22.24 -9.62 9.11
CA LYS A 331 -23.53 -9.42 8.41
C LYS A 331 -23.35 -8.82 7.02
N LYS A 332 -22.34 -7.97 6.84
CA LYS A 332 -22.00 -7.29 5.58
C LYS A 332 -20.57 -7.60 5.19
N THR A 333 -20.33 -7.92 3.94
CA THR A 333 -19.02 -8.12 3.35
C THR A 333 -18.95 -7.37 2.03
N HIS A 334 -17.75 -7.00 1.61
CA HIS A 334 -17.54 -6.47 0.27
C HIS A 334 -17.75 -7.58 -0.76
N PRO A 335 -18.67 -7.45 -1.73
CA PRO A 335 -18.77 -8.38 -2.85
C PRO A 335 -17.53 -8.28 -3.77
N TYR A 336 -16.92 -7.11 -3.81
CA TYR A 336 -15.64 -6.81 -4.43
C TYR A 336 -15.02 -5.57 -3.76
N VAL A 337 -13.73 -5.39 -3.92
CA VAL A 337 -12.99 -4.17 -3.51
C VAL A 337 -12.33 -3.53 -4.72
N VAL A 338 -12.08 -2.22 -4.63
CA VAL A 338 -11.54 -1.43 -5.76
C VAL A 338 -10.28 -0.70 -5.34
N SER A 339 -9.30 -0.67 -6.25
CA SER A 339 -8.13 0.19 -6.14
C SER A 339 -8.10 1.15 -7.32
N GLU A 340 -7.72 2.39 -7.06
CA GLU A 340 -7.73 3.48 -8.02
C GLU A 340 -6.33 3.98 -8.30
N TRP A 341 -6.11 4.36 -9.53
CA TRP A 341 -4.94 5.10 -9.94
C TRP A 341 -5.35 6.25 -10.85
N HIS A 342 -4.73 7.40 -10.63
CA HIS A 342 -4.92 8.57 -11.49
C HIS A 342 -3.59 9.02 -12.09
N SER A 343 -2.62 9.38 -11.26
CA SER A 343 -1.29 9.83 -11.66
C SER A 343 -0.31 9.67 -10.50
N GLU A 344 1.00 9.62 -10.79
CA GLU A 344 2.02 9.63 -9.75
C GLU A 344 2.29 11.06 -9.23
N TYR A 345 2.34 12.02 -10.14
CA TYR A 345 2.57 13.43 -9.85
C TYR A 345 1.56 14.33 -10.56
N GLU A 346 2.02 15.41 -11.17
CA GLU A 346 1.19 16.47 -11.76
C GLU A 346 0.46 16.06 -13.04
N TYR A 347 0.99 15.07 -13.76
CA TYR A 347 0.48 14.69 -15.07
C TYR A 347 -0.32 13.40 -15.01
N VAL A 348 -1.50 13.45 -15.59
CA VAL A 348 -2.33 12.26 -15.78
C VAL A 348 -1.73 11.43 -16.91
N VAL A 349 -1.13 10.32 -16.57
CA VAL A 349 -0.50 9.43 -17.55
C VAL A 349 -1.51 8.41 -18.08
N THR A 350 -2.06 7.63 -17.21
CA THR A 350 -3.05 6.61 -17.55
C THR A 350 -3.82 6.21 -16.30
N PRO A 351 -5.00 6.76 -16.09
CA PRO A 351 -5.85 6.31 -15.01
C PRO A 351 -6.22 4.84 -15.13
N GLY A 352 -6.28 4.16 -14.00
CA GLY A 352 -6.66 2.76 -13.90
C GLY A 352 -7.62 2.50 -12.77
N ARG A 353 -8.39 1.41 -12.88
CA ARG A 353 -9.24 0.86 -11.83
C ARG A 353 -9.07 -0.63 -11.77
N MET A 354 -8.81 -1.14 -10.59
CA MET A 354 -8.76 -2.57 -10.30
C MET A 354 -9.99 -2.96 -9.50
N VAL A 355 -10.61 -4.05 -9.88
CA VAL A 355 -11.72 -4.71 -9.16
C VAL A 355 -11.26 -6.10 -8.73
N ARG A 356 -11.19 -6.34 -7.42
CA ARG A 356 -10.89 -7.63 -6.82
C ARG A 356 -12.17 -8.28 -6.32
N GLY A 357 -12.71 -9.23 -7.09
CA GLY A 357 -13.79 -10.11 -6.68
C GLY A 357 -13.28 -11.28 -5.81
N PRO A 358 -14.15 -12.18 -5.30
CA PRO A 358 -13.71 -13.28 -4.42
C PRO A 358 -12.67 -14.21 -5.03
N ARG A 359 -12.67 -14.39 -6.34
CA ARG A 359 -11.74 -15.27 -7.06
C ARG A 359 -10.89 -14.57 -8.11
N TYR A 360 -11.46 -13.66 -8.86
CA TYR A 360 -10.80 -13.01 -9.97
C TYR A 360 -10.45 -11.57 -9.63
N LYS A 361 -9.35 -11.11 -10.23
CA LYS A 361 -8.93 -9.70 -10.20
C LYS A 361 -8.93 -9.17 -11.62
N TYR A 362 -9.64 -8.06 -11.82
CA TYR A 362 -9.80 -7.37 -13.10
C TYR A 362 -9.23 -5.97 -12.99
N THR A 363 -8.47 -5.56 -13.98
CA THR A 363 -7.95 -4.20 -14.10
C THR A 363 -8.33 -3.62 -15.46
N HIS A 364 -8.76 -2.37 -15.46
CA HIS A 364 -9.00 -1.58 -16.64
C HIS A 364 -8.17 -0.30 -16.61
N TYR A 365 -7.44 -0.05 -17.69
CA TYR A 365 -6.76 1.22 -17.92
C TYR A 365 -7.50 2.03 -18.97
N LEU A 366 -7.64 3.34 -18.70
CA LEU A 366 -8.50 4.21 -19.51
C LEU A 366 -8.04 4.32 -20.96
N GLU A 367 -6.74 4.38 -21.18
CA GLU A 367 -6.16 4.53 -22.48
C GLU A 367 -5.69 3.19 -23.07
N GLY A 368 -5.85 3.03 -24.38
CA GLY A 368 -5.39 1.84 -25.09
C GLY A 368 -6.23 0.59 -24.84
N ASN A 369 -7.42 0.71 -24.24
CA ASN A 369 -8.29 -0.41 -23.86
C ASN A 369 -7.53 -1.56 -23.18
N GLY A 370 -6.56 -1.19 -22.32
CA GLY A 370 -5.76 -2.17 -21.61
C GLY A 370 -6.56 -2.82 -20.49
N GLU A 371 -6.70 -4.15 -20.57
CA GLU A 371 -7.40 -4.92 -19.54
C GLU A 371 -6.54 -6.08 -19.07
N GLU A 372 -6.68 -6.39 -17.79
CA GLU A 372 -6.10 -7.59 -17.20
C GLU A 372 -7.19 -8.35 -16.46
N LEU A 373 -7.11 -9.67 -16.50
CA LEU A 373 -7.95 -10.57 -15.71
C LEU A 373 -7.10 -11.73 -15.22
N TYR A 374 -7.09 -11.93 -13.91
CA TYR A 374 -6.31 -12.99 -13.25
C TYR A 374 -7.20 -13.86 -12.38
N ASP A 375 -6.99 -15.19 -12.41
CA ASP A 375 -7.61 -16.15 -11.48
C ASP A 375 -6.75 -16.28 -10.23
N MET A 376 -7.01 -15.48 -9.21
CA MET A 376 -6.20 -15.37 -8.00
C MET A 376 -6.11 -16.67 -7.19
N LYS A 377 -6.98 -17.64 -7.46
CA LYS A 377 -6.92 -18.98 -6.84
C LYS A 377 -5.95 -19.90 -7.56
N LYS A 378 -5.86 -19.82 -8.89
CA LYS A 378 -5.01 -20.68 -9.72
C LYS A 378 -3.66 -20.05 -10.05
N ASP A 379 -3.65 -18.75 -10.14
CA ASP A 379 -2.50 -17.91 -10.51
C ASP A 379 -2.38 -16.72 -9.54
N PRO A 380 -2.04 -16.97 -8.28
CA PRO A 380 -1.89 -15.88 -7.29
C PRO A 380 -0.70 -14.96 -7.60
N GLY A 381 0.20 -15.38 -8.49
CA GLY A 381 1.33 -14.54 -8.96
C GLY A 381 0.98 -13.71 -10.19
N GLU A 382 -0.27 -13.74 -10.68
CA GLU A 382 -0.74 -12.90 -11.78
C GLU A 382 0.11 -12.99 -13.06
N ARG A 383 0.55 -14.21 -13.39
CA ARG A 383 1.48 -14.47 -14.50
C ARG A 383 0.79 -14.53 -15.85
N LYS A 384 -0.49 -14.92 -15.89
CA LYS A 384 -1.23 -15.15 -17.11
C LYS A 384 -2.47 -14.28 -17.21
N ASN A 385 -2.40 -13.22 -18.03
CA ASN A 385 -3.55 -12.38 -18.32
C ASN A 385 -4.60 -13.13 -19.15
N LEU A 386 -5.79 -13.31 -18.59
CA LEU A 386 -6.92 -14.04 -19.19
C LEU A 386 -7.91 -13.13 -19.95
N ALA A 387 -7.68 -11.82 -19.99
CA ALA A 387 -8.63 -10.86 -20.55
C ALA A 387 -8.94 -11.09 -22.05
N LYS A 388 -8.01 -11.69 -22.79
CA LYS A 388 -8.19 -12.02 -24.22
C LYS A 388 -8.59 -13.48 -24.47
N ASP A 389 -8.67 -14.34 -23.45
CA ASP A 389 -9.05 -15.75 -23.61
C ASP A 389 -10.58 -15.88 -23.67
N PRO A 390 -11.17 -16.35 -24.79
CA PRO A 390 -12.61 -16.48 -24.96
C PRO A 390 -13.30 -17.33 -23.89
N LYS A 391 -12.58 -18.27 -23.28
CA LYS A 391 -13.10 -19.11 -22.20
C LYS A 391 -13.49 -18.32 -20.95
N TYR A 392 -12.91 -17.13 -20.76
CA TYR A 392 -13.17 -16.25 -19.64
C TYR A 392 -14.04 -15.05 -19.98
N SER A 393 -14.61 -14.99 -21.20
CA SER A 393 -15.44 -13.86 -21.66
C SER A 393 -16.59 -13.51 -20.71
N LYS A 394 -17.25 -14.52 -20.14
CA LYS A 394 -18.32 -14.32 -19.15
C LYS A 394 -17.79 -13.69 -17.87
N VAL A 395 -16.68 -14.21 -17.32
CA VAL A 395 -16.05 -13.68 -16.12
C VAL A 395 -15.57 -12.25 -16.34
N LEU A 396 -15.00 -11.97 -17.49
CA LEU A 396 -14.58 -10.62 -17.87
C LEU A 396 -15.77 -9.65 -17.91
N ALA A 397 -16.88 -10.06 -18.53
CA ALA A 397 -18.10 -9.26 -18.58
C ALA A 397 -18.69 -8.97 -17.19
N GLU A 398 -18.68 -9.96 -16.30
CA GLU A 398 -19.12 -9.80 -14.90
C GLU A 398 -18.26 -8.75 -14.17
N HIS A 399 -16.93 -8.77 -14.33
CA HIS A 399 -16.04 -7.83 -13.67
C HIS A 399 -16.09 -6.42 -14.28
N ARG A 400 -16.30 -6.31 -15.59
CA ARG A 400 -16.62 -5.02 -16.22
C ARG A 400 -17.90 -4.41 -15.64
N ALA A 401 -18.95 -5.23 -15.45
CA ALA A 401 -20.19 -4.79 -14.82
C ALA A 401 -19.99 -4.36 -13.35
N MET A 402 -19.12 -5.05 -12.59
CA MET A 402 -18.77 -4.63 -11.22
C MET A 402 -18.08 -3.25 -11.22
N LEU A 403 -17.18 -3.00 -12.17
CA LEU A 403 -16.54 -1.69 -12.31
C LEU A 403 -17.55 -0.60 -12.69
N ASP A 404 -18.45 -0.89 -13.63
CA ASP A 404 -19.48 0.08 -14.05
C ASP A 404 -20.46 0.39 -12.90
N ASP A 405 -20.86 -0.62 -12.11
CA ASP A 405 -21.63 -0.43 -10.88
C ASP A 405 -20.91 0.45 -9.87
N TYR A 406 -19.61 0.18 -9.63
CA TYR A 406 -18.78 0.98 -8.74
C TYR A 406 -18.74 2.45 -9.17
N ILE A 407 -18.44 2.71 -10.44
CA ILE A 407 -18.37 4.05 -11.03
C ILE A 407 -19.70 4.80 -10.85
N ALA A 408 -20.81 4.14 -11.20
CA ALA A 408 -22.14 4.74 -11.10
C ALA A 408 -22.55 5.04 -9.65
N ARG A 409 -22.33 4.08 -8.74
CA ARG A 409 -22.72 4.18 -7.33
C ARG A 409 -21.87 5.20 -6.56
N THR A 410 -20.59 5.30 -6.86
CA THR A 410 -19.67 6.22 -6.17
C THR A 410 -19.51 7.57 -6.87
N LYS A 411 -20.11 7.74 -8.05
CA LYS A 411 -19.96 8.92 -8.92
C LYS A 411 -18.50 9.18 -9.30
N ASP A 412 -17.73 8.11 -9.51
CA ASP A 412 -16.36 8.21 -9.97
C ASP A 412 -16.29 8.77 -11.39
N ASP A 413 -15.56 9.84 -11.59
CA ASP A 413 -15.38 10.52 -12.86
C ASP A 413 -14.42 9.81 -13.83
N TYR A 414 -13.99 8.61 -13.47
CA TYR A 414 -12.96 7.82 -14.16
C TYR A 414 -13.11 7.80 -15.69
N ARG A 415 -14.34 7.53 -16.18
CA ARG A 415 -14.62 7.41 -17.63
C ARG A 415 -14.52 8.73 -18.39
N SER A 416 -14.55 9.88 -17.68
CA SER A 416 -14.47 11.22 -18.26
C SER A 416 -13.10 11.86 -18.14
N LEU A 417 -12.15 11.20 -17.46
CA LEU A 417 -10.80 11.73 -17.30
C LEU A 417 -10.10 11.85 -18.66
N LYS A 418 -9.46 13.00 -18.87
CA LYS A 418 -8.57 13.19 -20.02
C LYS A 418 -7.18 12.73 -19.67
N VAL A 419 -6.57 11.98 -20.57
CA VAL A 419 -5.19 11.52 -20.41
C VAL A 419 -4.26 12.50 -21.11
N ASP A 420 -3.52 13.27 -20.32
CA ASP A 420 -2.46 14.12 -20.84
C ASP A 420 -1.13 13.37 -20.68
N ALA A 421 -0.44 13.12 -21.78
CA ALA A 421 0.87 12.47 -21.73
C ALA A 421 1.85 13.34 -20.92
N ASP A 422 2.53 12.73 -19.94
CA ASP A 422 3.58 13.39 -19.20
C ASP A 422 4.69 13.88 -20.16
N PRO A 423 4.97 15.19 -20.23
CA PRO A 423 6.02 15.72 -21.09
C PRO A 423 7.40 15.10 -20.84
N ARG A 424 7.67 14.67 -19.61
CA ARG A 424 8.92 13.98 -19.24
C ARG A 424 9.04 12.63 -19.94
N CYS A 425 7.91 12.03 -20.25
CA CYS A 425 7.83 10.74 -20.91
C CYS A 425 7.96 10.83 -22.42
N ARG A 426 7.68 11.98 -23.02
CA ARG A 426 7.73 12.17 -24.50
C ARG A 426 9.09 11.89 -25.10
N ASN A 427 10.15 12.09 -24.35
CA ASN A 427 11.55 11.93 -24.83
C ASN A 427 12.20 10.62 -24.40
N HIS A 428 11.59 9.89 -23.46
CA HIS A 428 12.25 8.77 -22.81
C HIS A 428 11.47 7.46 -22.90
N THR A 429 10.23 7.51 -23.37
CA THR A 429 9.38 6.35 -23.35
C THR A 429 8.92 6.02 -24.76
N PRO A 430 9.49 5.01 -25.31
CA PRO A 430 9.03 4.50 -26.56
C PRO A 430 7.69 3.84 -26.40
N GLY A 431 6.87 4.03 -27.36
CA GLY A 431 5.66 3.28 -27.50
C GLY A 431 4.51 3.67 -26.59
N TYR A 432 4.67 4.60 -25.61
CA TYR A 432 3.53 5.12 -24.89
C TYR A 432 3.64 6.61 -24.55
N PRO A 433 2.73 7.38 -25.07
CA PRO A 433 1.82 7.04 -26.16
C PRO A 433 2.51 6.82 -27.50
N ASN A 434 3.79 7.02 -27.67
CA ASN A 434 4.56 6.76 -28.90
C ASN A 434 6.05 6.68 -28.57
N HIS A 435 6.41 5.68 -27.84
CA HIS A 435 7.74 5.63 -27.33
C HIS A 435 8.61 4.56 -27.89
N GLU A 436 9.83 4.93 -28.10
CA GLU A 436 10.93 4.05 -28.39
C GLU A 436 12.11 4.35 -27.46
N GLY A 437 12.09 4.01 -26.16
CA GLY A 437 13.20 4.18 -25.24
C GLY A 437 13.98 2.91 -25.00
N PRO A 438 15.20 3.02 -24.53
CA PRO A 438 16.05 1.86 -24.29
C PRO A 438 15.44 0.84 -23.33
N GLY A 439 14.63 1.25 -22.36
CA GLY A 439 14.04 0.38 -21.36
C GLY A 439 13.07 -0.69 -21.92
N VAL A 440 12.18 -0.35 -22.88
CA VAL A 440 11.28 -1.34 -23.50
C VAL A 440 12.09 -2.39 -24.27
N ARG A 441 13.08 -1.94 -25.03
CA ARG A 441 13.93 -2.84 -25.82
C ARG A 441 14.67 -3.84 -24.95
N GLU A 442 15.12 -3.41 -23.79
CA GLU A 442 15.82 -4.26 -22.82
C GLU A 442 14.87 -5.24 -22.13
N ILE A 443 13.72 -4.78 -21.65
CA ILE A 443 12.72 -5.61 -20.98
C ILE A 443 12.08 -6.61 -21.94
N LEU A 444 11.76 -6.20 -23.16
CA LEU A 444 11.18 -7.08 -24.17
C LEU A 444 12.19 -8.09 -24.76
N LYS A 445 13.49 -7.83 -24.68
CA LYS A 445 14.55 -8.75 -25.10
C LYS A 445 14.92 -9.78 -24.05
N ARG A 446 14.56 -9.58 -22.80
CA ARG A 446 14.80 -10.52 -21.71
C ARG A 446 13.76 -11.64 -21.76
N LYS A 447 14.00 -12.60 -22.64
CA LYS A 447 13.22 -13.84 -22.73
C LYS A 447 13.71 -14.86 -21.69
#